data_e0e4d1d569acca8ebaf603537e5df4c4
#
_entry.id   e0e4d1d569acca8ebaf603537e5df4c4
#
_cell.length_a   1.000
_cell.length_b   1.000
_cell.length_c   1.000
_cell.angle_alpha   90.00
_cell.angle_beta   90.00
_cell.angle_gamma   90.00
#
_symmetry.space_group_name_H-M   'P 1'
#
loop_
_entity.id
_entity.type
_entity.pdbx_description
1 polymer ?
#
loop_
_entity_poly.entity_id
_entity_poly.type
_entity_poly.pdbx_seq_one_letter_code
_entity_poly.pdbx_strand_id
1 'polypeptide(L)'
;MKKTIALMLVLVLALSLFTACGASSKSALKAIQDKGKIVVGITDYAPMDYKDENGEWTGFDAEFARLFAAELGVDCEFFVISDWGKKFLELETNQIDAVWNGMTITEEAKLNASVSDP
;
A
#
# COMPACT_ATOMS: atom_id res chain seq x y z
N MET A 1 -5.95 -33.01 -43.37
CA MET A 1 -6.91 -32.37 -42.46
C MET A 1 -6.53 -32.59 -40.98
N LYS A 2 -6.38 -33.80 -40.46
CA LYS A 2 -6.05 -34.03 -39.04
C LYS A 2 -4.71 -33.44 -38.59
N LYS A 3 -3.68 -33.49 -39.44
CA LYS A 3 -2.34 -32.92 -39.14
C LYS A 3 -2.34 -31.39 -39.15
N THR A 4 -3.14 -30.76 -40.01
CA THR A 4 -3.24 -29.29 -40.07
C THR A 4 -4.04 -28.73 -38.89
N ILE A 5 -5.07 -29.44 -38.42
CA ILE A 5 -5.82 -29.09 -37.22
C ILE A 5 -4.96 -29.21 -35.96
N ALA A 6 -4.14 -30.27 -35.86
CA ALA A 6 -3.22 -30.46 -34.75
C ALA A 6 -2.14 -29.34 -34.71
N LEU A 7 -1.64 -28.92 -35.87
CA LEU A 7 -0.66 -27.86 -35.97
C LEU A 7 -1.25 -26.48 -35.55
N MET A 8 -2.50 -26.22 -35.97
CA MET A 8 -3.22 -24.99 -35.53
C MET A 8 -3.49 -24.96 -34.03
N LEU A 9 -3.87 -26.10 -33.44
CA LEU A 9 -4.08 -26.21 -32.00
C LEU A 9 -2.81 -25.95 -31.19
N VAL A 10 -1.66 -26.49 -31.66
CA VAL A 10 -0.39 -26.25 -31.01
C VAL A 10 0.03 -24.77 -31.13
N LEU A 11 -0.24 -24.14 -32.27
CA LEU A 11 0.07 -22.74 -32.49
C LEU A 11 -0.75 -21.80 -31.57
N VAL A 12 -2.03 -22.11 -31.42
CA VAL A 12 -2.94 -21.36 -30.52
C VAL A 12 -2.54 -21.56 -29.06
N LEU A 13 -2.16 -22.79 -28.65
CA LEU A 13 -1.63 -23.00 -27.30
C LEU A 13 -0.31 -22.27 -27.05
N ALA A 14 0.58 -22.21 -28.03
CA ALA A 14 1.85 -21.50 -27.92
C ALA A 14 1.66 -19.97 -27.81
N LEU A 15 0.69 -19.40 -28.54
CA LEU A 15 0.38 -17.97 -28.43
C LEU A 15 -0.25 -17.60 -27.08
N SER A 16 -1.01 -18.50 -26.45
CA SER A 16 -1.62 -18.23 -25.13
C SER A 16 -0.60 -18.22 -23.98
N LEU A 17 0.56 -18.83 -24.14
CA LEU A 17 1.64 -18.83 -23.14
C LEU A 17 2.45 -17.53 -23.12
N PHE A 18 2.40 -16.71 -24.19
CA PHE A 18 3.10 -15.42 -24.24
C PHE A 18 2.33 -14.27 -23.58
N THR A 19 1.05 -14.44 -23.28
CA THR A 19 0.25 -13.40 -22.60
C THR A 19 0.31 -13.47 -21.07
N ALA A 20 0.96 -14.47 -20.49
CA ALA A 20 1.03 -14.67 -19.04
C ALA A 20 2.20 -13.94 -18.34
N CYS A 21 3.08 -13.27 -19.07
CA CYS A 21 4.24 -12.56 -18.51
C CYS A 21 4.14 -11.02 -18.62
N GLY A 22 2.96 -10.45 -18.39
CA GLY A 22 2.72 -9.01 -18.47
C GLY A 22 2.03 -8.40 -17.24
N ALA A 23 1.98 -9.10 -16.11
CA ALA A 23 1.64 -8.47 -14.84
C ALA A 23 2.88 -7.69 -14.34
N SER A 24 3.13 -6.53 -14.95
CA SER A 24 3.95 -5.49 -14.33
C SER A 24 3.33 -5.22 -12.96
N SER A 25 4.00 -5.64 -11.88
CA SER A 25 3.61 -5.23 -10.54
C SER A 25 3.69 -3.71 -10.54
N LYS A 26 2.53 -3.04 -10.54
CA LYS A 26 2.48 -1.59 -10.38
C LYS A 26 3.26 -1.28 -9.10
N SER A 27 4.20 -0.34 -9.16
CA SER A 27 4.86 0.10 -7.94
C SER A 27 3.82 0.62 -6.95
N ALA A 28 4.05 0.44 -5.65
CA ALA A 28 3.13 0.93 -4.62
C ALA A 28 2.81 2.41 -4.80
N LEU A 29 3.82 3.22 -5.16
CA LEU A 29 3.65 4.63 -5.48
C LEU A 29 2.64 4.85 -6.60
N LYS A 30 2.77 4.11 -7.71
CA LYS A 30 1.84 4.25 -8.82
C LYS A 30 0.41 3.84 -8.44
N ALA A 31 0.26 2.81 -7.62
CA ALA A 31 -1.06 2.39 -7.13
C ALA A 31 -1.72 3.48 -6.26
N ILE A 32 -0.94 4.14 -5.39
CA ILE A 32 -1.39 5.28 -4.57
C ILE A 32 -1.81 6.46 -5.47
N GLN A 33 -0.99 6.82 -6.46
CA GLN A 33 -1.28 7.91 -7.39
C GLN A 33 -2.51 7.61 -8.26
N ASP A 34 -2.65 6.40 -8.79
CA ASP A 34 -3.82 5.97 -9.56
C ASP A 34 -5.12 6.02 -8.71
N LYS A 35 -5.02 5.71 -7.42
CA LYS A 35 -6.12 5.77 -6.45
C LYS A 35 -6.45 7.22 -6.02
N GLY A 36 -5.52 8.15 -6.17
CA GLY A 36 -5.65 9.56 -5.80
C GLY A 36 -5.58 9.83 -4.30
N LYS A 37 -5.25 8.83 -3.49
CA LYS A 37 -5.09 8.98 -2.04
C LYS A 37 -4.09 7.98 -1.47
N ILE A 38 -3.46 8.38 -0.35
CA ILE A 38 -2.72 7.47 0.52
C ILE A 38 -3.52 7.24 1.80
N VAL A 39 -3.69 5.98 2.19
CA VAL A 39 -4.32 5.60 3.45
C VAL A 39 -3.23 5.31 4.48
N VAL A 40 -3.18 6.12 5.51
CA VAL A 40 -2.14 6.10 6.54
C VAL A 40 -2.70 5.50 7.82
N GLY A 41 -2.11 4.39 8.24
CA GLY A 41 -2.45 3.73 9.50
C GLY A 41 -1.78 4.42 10.69
N ILE A 42 -2.59 4.92 11.60
CA ILE A 42 -2.18 5.63 12.82
C ILE A 42 -2.82 5.01 14.06
N THR A 43 -2.33 5.40 15.23
CA THR A 43 -3.04 5.19 16.51
C THR A 43 -3.31 6.55 17.17
N ASP A 44 -4.29 6.61 18.06
CA ASP A 44 -4.50 7.81 18.89
C ASP A 44 -3.37 7.93 19.92
N TYR A 45 -2.44 8.82 19.67
CA TYR A 45 -1.21 8.99 20.47
C TYR A 45 -0.73 10.46 20.48
N ALA A 46 -1.29 11.27 21.35
CA ALA A 46 -0.86 12.67 21.50
C ALA A 46 0.60 12.76 22.02
N PRO A 47 1.40 13.70 21.53
CA PRO A 47 1.09 14.78 20.59
C PRO A 47 1.33 14.42 19.12
N MET A 48 1.56 13.14 18.80
CA MET A 48 1.92 12.70 17.45
C MET A 48 0.68 12.59 16.54
N ASP A 49 -0.35 11.88 17.00
CA ASP A 49 -1.62 11.72 16.31
C ASP A 49 -2.75 11.83 17.34
N TYR A 50 -3.59 12.83 17.22
CA TYR A 50 -4.76 13.01 18.09
C TYR A 50 -5.84 13.82 17.35
N LYS A 51 -7.04 13.85 17.91
CA LYS A 51 -8.11 14.66 17.36
C LYS A 51 -8.17 16.02 18.02
N ASP A 52 -8.32 17.05 17.20
CA ASP A 52 -8.56 18.42 17.65
C ASP A 52 -10.01 18.61 18.14
N GLU A 53 -10.35 19.85 18.50
CA GLU A 53 -11.69 20.24 18.98
C GLU A 53 -12.79 20.02 17.94
N ASN A 54 -12.45 19.94 16.66
CA ASN A 54 -13.36 19.69 15.55
C ASN A 54 -13.48 18.20 15.21
N GLY A 55 -12.69 17.34 15.87
CA GLY A 55 -12.63 15.91 15.60
C GLY A 55 -11.73 15.53 14.43
N GLU A 56 -10.93 16.49 13.92
CA GLU A 56 -9.97 16.26 12.84
C GLU A 56 -8.63 15.75 13.39
N TRP A 57 -8.02 14.82 12.67
CA TRP A 57 -6.71 14.32 13.03
C TRP A 57 -5.65 15.41 12.88
N THR A 58 -4.83 15.60 13.92
CA THR A 58 -3.73 16.55 13.98
C THR A 58 -2.60 15.96 14.80
N GLY A 59 -1.51 16.72 14.96
CA GLY A 59 -0.30 16.30 15.64
C GLY A 59 0.86 16.17 14.66
N PHE A 60 2.04 15.90 15.19
CA PHE A 60 3.26 15.92 14.39
C PHE A 60 3.22 14.90 13.24
N ASP A 61 2.86 13.66 13.53
CA ASP A 61 2.82 12.59 12.54
C ASP A 61 1.69 12.81 11.52
N ALA A 62 0.49 13.20 11.99
CA ALA A 62 -0.64 13.47 11.11
C ALA A 62 -0.36 14.61 10.13
N GLU A 63 0.22 15.72 10.60
CA GLU A 63 0.57 16.85 9.72
C GLU A 63 1.68 16.48 8.75
N PHE A 64 2.68 15.72 9.20
CA PHE A 64 3.77 15.28 8.34
C PHE A 64 3.28 14.30 7.26
N ALA A 65 2.36 13.39 7.60
CA ALA A 65 1.74 12.50 6.63
C ALA A 65 0.95 13.28 5.55
N ARG A 66 0.25 14.36 5.93
CA ARG A 66 -0.42 15.23 4.96
C ARG A 66 0.55 15.94 4.03
N LEU A 67 1.67 16.45 4.55
CA LEU A 67 2.71 17.07 3.73
C LEU A 67 3.29 16.07 2.73
N PHE A 68 3.54 14.85 3.18
CA PHE A 68 4.01 13.78 2.31
C PHE A 68 3.00 13.43 1.21
N ALA A 69 1.72 13.30 1.56
CA ALA A 69 0.65 13.07 0.58
C ALA A 69 0.55 14.19 -0.45
N ALA A 70 0.66 15.45 -0.01
CA ALA A 70 0.67 16.60 -0.89
C ALA A 70 1.85 16.59 -1.87
N GLU A 71 3.03 16.17 -1.43
CA GLU A 71 4.22 16.01 -2.29
C GLU A 71 4.02 14.90 -3.33
N LEU A 72 3.28 13.85 -2.99
CA LEU A 72 2.88 12.79 -3.95
C LEU A 72 1.75 13.23 -4.90
N GLY A 73 1.11 14.36 -4.64
CA GLY A 73 -0.04 14.86 -5.40
C GLY A 73 -1.33 14.08 -5.15
N VAL A 74 -1.53 13.56 -3.93
CA VAL A 74 -2.69 12.76 -3.54
C VAL A 74 -3.28 13.24 -2.22
N ASP A 75 -4.52 12.84 -1.92
CA ASP A 75 -5.15 13.08 -0.62
C ASP A 75 -4.58 12.16 0.48
N CYS A 76 -4.63 12.63 1.73
CA CYS A 76 -4.26 11.85 2.91
C CYS A 76 -5.51 11.41 3.65
N GLU A 77 -5.68 10.10 3.81
CA GLU A 77 -6.76 9.50 4.61
C GLU A 77 -6.15 8.75 5.80
N PHE A 78 -6.71 8.94 6.98
CA PHE A 78 -6.25 8.26 8.19
C PHE A 78 -7.10 7.07 8.53
N PHE A 79 -6.45 5.95 8.82
CA PHE A 79 -7.06 4.72 9.31
C PHE A 79 -6.54 4.44 10.72
N VAL A 80 -7.44 4.31 11.70
CA VAL A 80 -7.05 3.99 13.07
C VAL A 80 -6.83 2.50 13.23
N ILE A 81 -5.58 2.12 13.51
CA ILE A 81 -5.21 0.75 13.82
C ILE A 81 -5.64 0.46 15.26
N SER A 82 -6.76 -0.23 15.44
CA SER A 82 -7.33 -0.54 16.75
C SER A 82 -6.58 -1.65 17.48
N ASP A 83 -5.94 -2.55 16.75
CA ASP A 83 -5.08 -3.62 17.26
C ASP A 83 -3.71 -3.52 16.61
N TRP A 84 -2.75 -2.98 17.35
CA TRP A 84 -1.38 -2.75 16.85
C TRP A 84 -0.70 -4.02 16.34
N GLY A 85 -1.07 -5.18 16.88
CA GLY A 85 -0.57 -6.49 16.39
C GLY A 85 -0.97 -6.79 14.95
N LYS A 86 -2.01 -6.14 14.44
CA LYS A 86 -2.52 -6.35 13.07
C LYS A 86 -1.99 -5.36 12.03
N LYS A 87 -1.10 -4.43 12.39
CA LYS A 87 -0.60 -3.40 11.47
C LYS A 87 -0.06 -3.94 10.15
N PHE A 88 0.64 -5.07 10.17
CA PHE A 88 1.16 -5.70 8.96
C PHE A 88 0.06 -6.41 8.15
N LEU A 89 -0.94 -6.96 8.81
CA LEU A 89 -2.11 -7.53 8.15
C LEU A 89 -2.91 -6.44 7.41
N GLU A 90 -3.07 -5.26 8.03
CA GLU A 90 -3.74 -4.12 7.38
C GLU A 90 -2.97 -3.63 6.14
N LEU A 91 -1.62 -3.67 6.16
CA LEU A 91 -0.78 -3.42 4.97
C LEU A 91 -0.98 -4.50 3.91
N GLU A 92 -0.89 -5.76 4.28
CA GLU A 92 -0.99 -6.90 3.36
C GLU A 92 -2.36 -6.96 2.66
N THR A 93 -3.42 -6.64 3.39
CA THR A 93 -4.79 -6.60 2.86
C THR A 93 -5.14 -5.30 2.14
N ASN A 94 -4.20 -4.37 2.01
CA ASN A 94 -4.38 -3.05 1.38
C ASN A 94 -5.47 -2.19 2.05
N GLN A 95 -5.75 -2.39 3.34
CA GLN A 95 -6.58 -1.47 4.13
C GLN A 95 -5.85 -0.15 4.35
N ILE A 96 -4.53 -0.23 4.51
CA ILE A 96 -3.63 0.92 4.60
C ILE A 96 -2.49 0.78 3.60
N ASP A 97 -1.93 1.91 3.18
CA ASP A 97 -0.77 1.98 2.30
C ASP A 97 0.53 2.14 3.09
N ALA A 98 0.45 2.73 4.28
CA ALA A 98 1.58 2.95 5.16
C ALA A 98 1.15 2.89 6.63
N VAL A 99 2.02 2.41 7.50
CA VAL A 99 1.95 2.62 8.94
C VAL A 99 2.80 3.85 9.26
N TRP A 100 2.18 4.87 9.85
CA TRP A 100 2.87 6.12 10.21
C TRP A 100 2.62 6.41 11.68
N ASN A 101 3.52 5.93 12.50
CA ASN A 101 3.44 6.04 13.94
C ASN A 101 4.83 5.77 14.52
N GLY A 102 5.06 6.11 15.77
CA GLY A 102 6.30 5.83 16.50
C GLY A 102 6.59 4.32 16.62
N MET A 103 6.88 3.68 15.50
CA MET A 103 7.13 2.24 15.44
C MET A 103 8.62 1.93 15.54
N THR A 104 8.99 1.01 16.44
CA THR A 104 10.35 0.48 16.47
C THR A 104 10.64 -0.37 15.24
N ILE A 105 11.76 -0.11 14.57
CA ILE A 105 12.23 -0.91 13.43
C ILE A 105 12.83 -2.21 13.97
N THR A 106 12.03 -3.27 14.00
CA THR A 106 12.44 -4.61 14.39
C THR A 106 12.75 -5.47 13.17
N GLU A 107 13.39 -6.61 13.36
CA GLU A 107 13.58 -7.60 12.30
C GLU A 107 12.22 -8.09 11.74
N GLU A 108 11.22 -8.26 12.61
CA GLU A 108 9.85 -8.56 12.17
C GLU A 108 9.30 -7.49 11.23
N ALA A 109 9.48 -6.21 11.57
CA ALA A 109 9.03 -5.11 10.71
C ALA A 109 9.67 -5.16 9.32
N LYS A 110 10.99 -5.38 9.26
CA LYS A 110 11.74 -5.48 8.00
C LYS A 110 11.35 -6.68 7.14
N LEU A 111 10.85 -7.77 7.75
CA LEU A 111 10.37 -8.94 7.03
C LEU A 111 8.97 -8.74 6.43
N ASN A 112 8.17 -7.87 7.02
CA ASN A 112 6.76 -7.69 6.65
C ASN A 112 6.46 -6.39 5.90
N ALA A 113 7.38 -5.42 5.93
CA ALA A 113 7.20 -4.13 5.26
C ALA A 113 8.54 -3.51 4.85
N SER A 114 8.49 -2.61 3.87
CA SER A 114 9.58 -1.67 3.64
C SER A 114 9.55 -0.63 4.75
N VAL A 115 10.68 -0.38 5.38
CA VAL A 115 10.80 0.61 6.46
C VAL A 115 11.65 1.79 6.01
N SER A 116 11.32 2.99 6.52
CA SER A 116 12.14 4.18 6.32
C SER A 116 13.46 4.08 7.10
N ASP A 117 14.39 4.96 6.79
CA ASP A 117 15.52 5.21 7.66
C ASP A 117 15.04 5.78 9.01
N PRO A 118 15.73 5.49 10.11
CA PRO A 118 15.39 6.00 11.44
C PRO A 118 15.60 7.50 11.56
#